data_ec2d9227c0e3da8292e23d93c5d24b7c
#
_entry.id   ec2d9227c0e3da8292e23d93c5d24b7c
#
_cell.length_a   1.000
_cell.length_b   1.000
_cell.length_c   1.000
_cell.angle_alpha   90.00
_cell.angle_beta   90.00
_cell.angle_gamma   90.00
#
_symmetry.space_group_name_H-M   'P 1'
#
loop_
_entity.id
_entity.type
_entity.pdbx_description
1 polymer ?
#
loop_
_entity_poly.entity_id
_entity_poly.type
_entity_poly.pdbx_seq_one_letter_code
_entity_poly.pdbx_strand_id
1 'polypeptide(L)'
;MRASTEPVSPVAAAAPATAASPATALPADAAPDSITLTLTVPGLDSLLAPIDGVLAELGRGVLPPGSVDTVLAGGAQAADAVGSSLRSALDGIPWSGPAATAAGEVVARAAEAATALARESEALSVLAGRACEVVARGTAEVEAIAASFVATAAPLLPTAVTPAGAAALTALAQSAVTEAGAVAARVRAELDALGAEVSALIPPVV
;
A
#
# COMPACT_ATOMS: atom_id res chain seq x y z
N MET A 1 -67.49 -24.22 -28.00
CA MET A 1 -66.06 -24.03 -27.71
C MET A 1 -65.87 -22.60 -27.19
N ARG A 2 -65.70 -22.45 -25.87
CA ARG A 2 -65.43 -21.14 -25.25
C ARG A 2 -63.98 -21.16 -24.81
N ALA A 3 -63.17 -20.28 -25.40
CA ALA A 3 -61.81 -20.05 -24.98
C ALA A 3 -61.81 -19.18 -23.71
N SER A 4 -61.33 -19.72 -22.63
CA SER A 4 -61.04 -18.98 -21.39
C SER A 4 -59.70 -18.30 -21.53
N THR A 5 -59.73 -16.99 -21.54
CA THR A 5 -58.51 -16.15 -21.48
C THR A 5 -58.21 -15.88 -20.00
N GLU A 6 -57.19 -16.51 -19.45
CA GLU A 6 -56.68 -16.19 -18.11
C GLU A 6 -55.85 -14.88 -18.20
N PRO A 7 -56.03 -13.94 -17.26
CA PRO A 7 -55.21 -12.77 -17.18
C PRO A 7 -53.88 -13.09 -16.53
N VAL A 8 -52.78 -12.81 -17.25
CA VAL A 8 -51.42 -12.85 -16.73
C VAL A 8 -51.22 -11.67 -15.75
N SER A 9 -51.02 -12.00 -14.49
CA SER A 9 -50.65 -11.02 -13.45
C SER A 9 -49.26 -10.47 -13.71
N PRO A 10 -49.04 -9.16 -13.60
CA PRO A 10 -47.71 -8.59 -13.70
C PRO A 10 -46.88 -8.93 -12.46
N VAL A 11 -45.74 -9.54 -12.69
CA VAL A 11 -44.70 -9.75 -11.67
C VAL A 11 -44.22 -8.37 -11.23
N ALA A 12 -44.48 -8.03 -9.98
CA ALA A 12 -43.96 -6.85 -9.32
C ALA A 12 -42.44 -6.93 -9.25
N ALA A 13 -41.78 -6.02 -9.97
CA ALA A 13 -40.34 -5.80 -9.85
C ALA A 13 -40.02 -5.30 -8.43
N ALA A 14 -39.40 -6.16 -7.63
CA ALA A 14 -38.85 -5.78 -6.35
C ALA A 14 -37.66 -4.83 -6.59
N ALA A 15 -37.79 -3.59 -6.19
CA ALA A 15 -36.71 -2.62 -6.14
C ALA A 15 -35.63 -3.12 -5.17
N PRO A 16 -34.33 -2.98 -5.50
CA PRO A 16 -33.28 -3.27 -4.56
C PRO A 16 -33.33 -2.25 -3.43
N ALA A 17 -33.52 -2.76 -2.21
CA ALA A 17 -33.39 -1.98 -1.00
C ALA A 17 -31.95 -1.50 -0.89
N THR A 18 -31.77 -0.19 -1.03
CA THR A 18 -30.52 0.50 -0.72
C THR A 18 -30.29 0.39 0.78
N ALA A 19 -29.52 -0.59 1.20
CA ALA A 19 -29.03 -0.67 2.56
C ALA A 19 -28.02 0.47 2.76
N ALA A 20 -28.49 1.55 3.36
CA ALA A 20 -27.64 2.58 3.93
C ALA A 20 -26.87 1.95 5.09
N SER A 21 -25.61 1.63 4.87
CA SER A 21 -24.68 1.32 5.95
C SER A 21 -24.55 2.55 6.84
N PRO A 22 -24.76 2.42 8.17
CA PRO A 22 -24.40 3.48 9.07
C PRO A 22 -22.89 3.65 9.03
N ALA A 23 -22.44 4.82 8.59
CA ALA A 23 -21.07 5.27 8.76
C ALA A 23 -20.80 5.30 10.27
N THR A 24 -20.19 4.24 10.77
CA THR A 24 -19.59 4.24 12.09
C THR A 24 -18.42 5.22 12.01
N ALA A 25 -18.62 6.41 12.55
CA ALA A 25 -17.56 7.38 12.77
C ALA A 25 -16.54 6.72 13.70
N LEU A 26 -15.41 6.30 13.12
CA LEU A 26 -14.23 5.92 13.88
C LEU A 26 -13.75 7.17 14.63
N PRO A 27 -13.41 7.07 15.93
CA PRO A 27 -12.82 8.18 16.64
C PRO A 27 -11.50 8.54 15.94
N ALA A 28 -11.43 9.77 15.47
CA ALA A 28 -10.24 10.39 14.92
C ALA A 28 -9.29 10.78 16.07
N ASP A 29 -8.78 9.79 16.80
CA ASP A 29 -7.83 10.08 17.88
C ASP A 29 -7.00 8.83 18.23
N ALA A 30 -6.19 8.41 17.27
CA ALA A 30 -4.98 7.64 17.49
C ALA A 30 -4.02 7.97 16.34
N ALA A 31 -3.62 9.23 16.27
CA ALA A 31 -2.35 9.53 15.64
C ALA A 31 -1.30 8.78 16.47
N PRO A 32 -0.49 7.87 15.86
CA PRO A 32 0.64 7.32 16.58
C PRO A 32 1.48 8.52 17.02
N ASP A 33 1.80 8.54 18.30
CA ASP A 33 2.62 9.56 18.93
C ASP A 33 3.81 9.85 18.02
N SER A 34 3.73 10.95 17.30
CA SER A 34 4.89 11.55 16.67
C SER A 34 5.80 11.85 17.82
N ILE A 35 6.89 11.11 17.96
CA ILE A 35 7.97 11.44 18.88
C ILE A 35 8.51 12.77 18.35
N THR A 36 7.85 13.85 18.74
CA THR A 36 8.34 15.19 18.53
C THR A 36 9.47 15.31 19.56
N LEU A 37 10.69 15.00 19.13
CA LEU A 37 11.90 15.33 19.85
C LEU A 37 11.99 16.86 19.93
N THR A 38 11.18 17.45 20.82
CA THR A 38 11.22 18.87 21.13
C THR A 38 12.43 19.12 22.04
N LEU A 39 13.64 18.90 21.50
CA LEU A 39 14.86 19.39 22.11
C LEU A 39 15.07 20.83 21.61
N THR A 40 14.42 21.79 22.28
CA THR A 40 14.56 23.21 21.99
C THR A 40 15.93 23.72 22.49
N VAL A 41 16.99 23.28 21.83
CA VAL A 41 18.31 23.86 22.03
C VAL A 41 18.60 24.71 20.80
N PRO A 42 18.66 26.05 20.93
CA PRO A 42 18.92 26.95 19.82
C PRO A 42 20.23 26.54 19.11
N GLY A 43 20.15 26.12 17.84
CA GLY A 43 21.27 25.70 17.03
C GLY A 43 21.31 24.22 16.65
N LEU A 44 20.72 23.29 17.41
CA LEU A 44 20.64 21.88 17.03
C LEU A 44 19.61 21.64 15.92
N ASP A 45 18.51 22.38 15.88
CA ASP A 45 17.46 22.25 14.87
C ASP A 45 18.01 22.47 13.45
N SER A 46 18.91 23.46 13.30
CA SER A 46 19.54 23.72 12.01
C SER A 46 20.50 22.59 11.56
N LEU A 47 21.09 21.87 12.49
CA LEU A 47 21.95 20.73 12.22
C LEU A 47 21.15 19.45 11.95
N LEU A 48 19.93 19.34 12.48
CA LEU A 48 19.01 18.22 12.26
C LEU A 48 18.20 18.39 10.97
N ALA A 49 17.99 19.62 10.49
CA ALA A 49 17.19 19.89 9.29
C ALA A 49 17.52 19.03 8.06
N PRO A 50 18.78 18.70 7.73
CA PRO A 50 19.08 17.78 6.64
C PRO A 50 18.60 16.34 6.88
N ILE A 51 18.63 15.87 8.14
CA ILE A 51 18.16 14.53 8.53
C ILE A 51 16.64 14.48 8.44
N ASP A 52 15.94 15.54 8.91
CA ASP A 52 14.50 15.70 8.77
C ASP A 52 14.09 15.74 7.29
N GLY A 53 14.91 16.33 6.43
CA GLY A 53 14.72 16.30 4.98
C GLY A 53 14.75 14.88 4.42
N VAL A 54 15.69 14.06 4.85
CA VAL A 54 15.77 12.63 4.46
C VAL A 54 14.56 11.86 4.96
N LEU A 55 14.09 12.10 6.20
CA LEU A 55 12.88 11.49 6.74
C LEU A 55 11.64 11.89 5.94
N ALA A 56 11.53 13.15 5.55
CA ALA A 56 10.43 13.64 4.72
C ALA A 56 10.41 13.01 3.33
N GLU A 57 11.60 12.77 2.73
CA GLU A 57 11.73 12.09 1.44
C GLU A 57 11.39 10.60 1.49
N LEU A 58 11.78 9.91 2.57
CA LEU A 58 11.45 8.49 2.75
C LEU A 58 9.95 8.27 2.96
N GLY A 59 9.25 9.28 3.46
CA GLY A 59 7.86 9.13 3.87
C GLY A 59 7.74 8.29 5.15
N ARG A 60 6.52 8.12 5.63
CA ARG A 60 6.29 7.36 6.88
C ARG A 60 6.16 5.86 6.69
N GLY A 61 6.20 5.34 5.45
CA GLY A 61 6.04 3.91 5.15
C GLY A 61 4.72 3.29 5.65
N VAL A 62 3.83 4.10 6.19
CA VAL A 62 2.54 3.66 6.71
C VAL A 62 1.50 3.93 5.64
N LEU A 63 1.08 2.88 4.96
CA LEU A 63 -0.14 2.93 4.16
C LEU A 63 -1.32 3.04 5.12
N PRO A 64 -2.27 3.97 4.92
CA PRO A 64 -3.45 4.06 5.77
C PRO A 64 -4.26 2.75 5.72
N PRO A 65 -4.99 2.41 6.80
CA PRO A 65 -5.89 1.26 6.79
C PRO A 65 -6.90 1.41 5.63
N GLY A 66 -7.03 0.37 4.80
CA GLY A 66 -7.71 0.47 3.51
C GLY A 66 -6.75 0.75 2.34
N SER A 67 -5.48 0.57 2.58
CA SER A 67 -4.37 0.76 1.65
C SER A 67 -4.42 -0.17 0.43
N VAL A 68 -3.51 0.07 -0.49
CA VAL A 68 -3.40 -0.64 -1.78
C VAL A 68 -3.38 -2.16 -1.62
N ASP A 69 -2.72 -2.68 -0.58
CA ASP A 69 -2.66 -4.11 -0.26
C ASP A 69 -4.05 -4.70 0.02
N THR A 70 -4.88 -4.01 0.83
CA THR A 70 -6.24 -4.45 1.16
C THR A 70 -7.15 -4.38 -0.07
N VAL A 71 -7.01 -3.33 -0.89
CA VAL A 71 -7.77 -3.18 -2.14
C VAL A 71 -7.38 -4.27 -3.14
N LEU A 72 -6.08 -4.55 -3.29
CA LEU A 72 -5.59 -5.61 -4.17
C LEU A 72 -6.01 -7.00 -3.70
N ALA A 73 -5.93 -7.28 -2.39
CA ALA A 73 -6.40 -8.54 -1.83
C ALA A 73 -7.92 -8.73 -2.02
N GLY A 74 -8.70 -7.67 -1.81
CA GLY A 74 -10.15 -7.66 -2.09
C GLY A 74 -10.45 -7.87 -3.57
N GLY A 75 -9.68 -7.27 -4.46
CA GLY A 75 -9.75 -7.45 -5.90
C GLY A 75 -9.46 -8.90 -6.32
N ALA A 76 -8.45 -9.52 -5.74
CA ALA A 76 -8.11 -10.92 -5.97
C ALA A 76 -9.26 -11.86 -5.58
N GLN A 77 -9.84 -11.67 -4.40
CA GLN A 77 -10.99 -12.45 -3.93
C GLN A 77 -12.22 -12.27 -4.83
N ALA A 78 -12.50 -11.04 -5.24
CA ALA A 78 -13.61 -10.75 -6.15
C ALA A 78 -13.41 -11.42 -7.52
N ALA A 79 -12.21 -11.36 -8.09
CA ALA A 79 -11.88 -12.01 -9.35
C ALA A 79 -12.01 -13.54 -9.28
N ASP A 80 -11.55 -14.17 -8.21
CA ASP A 80 -11.68 -15.62 -8.00
C ASP A 80 -13.15 -16.03 -7.82
N ALA A 81 -13.94 -15.26 -7.08
CA ALA A 81 -15.38 -15.48 -6.93
C ALA A 81 -16.12 -15.39 -8.28
N VAL A 82 -15.78 -14.44 -9.13
CA VAL A 82 -16.32 -14.30 -10.50
C VAL A 82 -15.95 -15.52 -11.33
N GLY A 83 -14.68 -15.93 -11.32
CA GLY A 83 -14.21 -17.13 -12.04
C GLY A 83 -14.93 -18.39 -11.61
N SER A 84 -15.17 -18.57 -10.33
CA SER A 84 -15.90 -19.70 -9.77
C SER A 84 -17.39 -19.68 -10.17
N SER A 85 -18.03 -18.50 -10.09
CA SER A 85 -19.42 -18.33 -10.47
C SER A 85 -19.63 -18.59 -11.96
N LEU A 86 -18.72 -18.18 -12.82
CA LEU A 86 -18.78 -18.45 -14.27
C LEU A 86 -18.70 -19.94 -14.57
N ARG A 87 -17.81 -20.69 -13.88
CA ARG A 87 -17.72 -22.15 -14.03
C ARG A 87 -19.02 -22.85 -13.58
N SER A 88 -19.52 -22.47 -12.41
CA SER A 88 -20.76 -23.03 -11.85
C SER A 88 -21.97 -22.76 -12.72
N ALA A 89 -22.03 -21.58 -13.36
CA ALA A 89 -23.10 -21.24 -14.29
C ALA A 89 -23.09 -22.13 -15.53
N LEU A 90 -21.93 -22.53 -16.03
CA LEU A 90 -21.84 -23.48 -17.16
C LEU A 90 -22.33 -24.88 -16.79
N ASP A 91 -21.95 -25.37 -15.59
CA ASP A 91 -22.30 -26.71 -15.15
C ASP A 91 -23.82 -26.87 -14.89
N GLY A 92 -24.52 -25.77 -14.61
CA GLY A 92 -25.93 -25.74 -14.26
C GLY A 92 -26.91 -25.64 -15.45
N ILE A 93 -26.43 -25.41 -16.68
CA ILE A 93 -27.31 -25.17 -17.84
C ILE A 93 -27.37 -26.43 -18.71
N PRO A 94 -28.53 -27.13 -18.84
CA PRO A 94 -28.70 -28.27 -19.73
C PRO A 94 -28.85 -27.79 -21.20
N TRP A 95 -27.81 -27.17 -21.72
CA TRP A 95 -27.77 -26.61 -23.07
C TRP A 95 -26.78 -27.39 -23.92
N SER A 96 -27.17 -27.73 -25.16
CA SER A 96 -26.35 -28.53 -26.06
C SER A 96 -26.35 -27.98 -27.48
N GLY A 97 -25.31 -28.28 -28.23
CA GLY A 97 -25.14 -27.88 -29.62
C GLY A 97 -24.01 -26.87 -29.84
N PRO A 98 -23.72 -26.49 -31.10
CA PRO A 98 -22.57 -25.66 -31.45
C PRO A 98 -22.53 -24.30 -30.73
N ALA A 99 -23.69 -23.67 -30.49
CA ALA A 99 -23.80 -22.41 -29.77
C ALA A 99 -23.44 -22.59 -28.26
N ALA A 100 -23.85 -23.72 -27.67
CA ALA A 100 -23.49 -24.04 -26.29
C ALA A 100 -21.97 -24.24 -26.15
N THR A 101 -21.35 -24.93 -27.09
CA THR A 101 -19.89 -25.12 -27.12
C THR A 101 -19.15 -23.78 -27.21
N ALA A 102 -19.58 -22.90 -28.17
CA ALA A 102 -18.96 -21.60 -28.33
C ALA A 102 -19.12 -20.70 -27.09
N ALA A 103 -20.30 -20.70 -26.46
CA ALA A 103 -20.52 -19.97 -25.21
C ALA A 103 -19.65 -20.55 -24.07
N GLY A 104 -19.54 -21.87 -23.99
CA GLY A 104 -18.68 -22.56 -23.02
C GLY A 104 -17.20 -22.15 -23.14
N GLU A 105 -16.68 -22.06 -24.36
CA GLU A 105 -15.31 -21.60 -24.63
C GLU A 105 -15.08 -20.13 -24.19
N VAL A 106 -16.06 -19.24 -24.43
CA VAL A 106 -15.97 -17.84 -23.99
C VAL A 106 -15.95 -17.74 -22.48
N VAL A 107 -16.85 -18.47 -21.80
CA VAL A 107 -16.92 -18.45 -20.34
C VAL A 107 -15.68 -19.11 -19.72
N ALA A 108 -15.17 -20.20 -20.31
CA ALA A 108 -13.92 -20.83 -19.85
C ALA A 108 -12.74 -19.84 -19.91
N ARG A 109 -12.58 -19.14 -21.03
CA ARG A 109 -11.54 -18.10 -21.18
C ARG A 109 -11.73 -16.94 -20.19
N ALA A 110 -12.97 -16.51 -19.96
CA ALA A 110 -13.26 -15.48 -18.97
C ALA A 110 -12.92 -15.94 -17.53
N ALA A 111 -13.20 -17.18 -17.18
CA ALA A 111 -12.85 -17.76 -15.88
C ALA A 111 -11.35 -17.93 -15.71
N GLU A 112 -10.62 -18.30 -16.77
CA GLU A 112 -9.15 -18.34 -16.76
C GLU A 112 -8.55 -16.94 -16.57
N ALA A 113 -9.05 -15.95 -17.29
CA ALA A 113 -8.62 -14.55 -17.16
C ALA A 113 -8.89 -14.00 -15.75
N ALA A 114 -10.04 -14.30 -15.16
CA ALA A 114 -10.36 -13.92 -13.78
C ALA A 114 -9.40 -14.57 -12.77
N THR A 115 -9.06 -15.84 -12.97
CA THR A 115 -8.11 -16.56 -12.11
C THR A 115 -6.69 -15.99 -12.26
N ALA A 116 -6.27 -15.62 -13.47
CA ALA A 116 -4.98 -14.97 -13.71
C ALA A 116 -4.92 -13.59 -13.01
N LEU A 117 -5.97 -12.78 -13.15
CA LEU A 117 -6.08 -11.48 -12.49
C LEU A 117 -6.02 -11.61 -10.96
N ALA A 118 -6.66 -12.63 -10.39
CA ALA A 118 -6.60 -12.88 -8.95
C ALA A 118 -5.15 -13.13 -8.49
N ARG A 119 -4.39 -13.96 -9.21
CA ARG A 119 -2.98 -14.24 -8.89
C ARG A 119 -2.09 -13.02 -9.04
N GLU A 120 -2.29 -12.22 -10.09
CA GLU A 120 -1.54 -10.98 -10.29
C GLU A 120 -1.82 -9.97 -9.18
N SER A 121 -3.10 -9.81 -8.78
CA SER A 121 -3.49 -8.94 -7.68
C SER A 121 -2.88 -9.38 -6.35
N GLU A 122 -2.84 -10.68 -6.08
CA GLU A 122 -2.19 -11.23 -4.87
C GLU A 122 -0.68 -10.97 -4.88
N ALA A 123 -0.02 -11.20 -6.01
CA ALA A 123 1.41 -10.92 -6.15
C ALA A 123 1.73 -9.43 -5.95
N LEU A 124 0.91 -8.52 -6.50
CA LEU A 124 1.05 -7.08 -6.29
C LEU A 124 0.83 -6.69 -4.84
N SER A 125 -0.13 -7.31 -4.14
CA SER A 125 -0.37 -7.08 -2.70
C SER A 125 0.87 -7.43 -1.87
N VAL A 126 1.50 -8.57 -2.14
CA VAL A 126 2.74 -8.98 -1.47
C VAL A 126 3.87 -7.98 -1.73
N LEU A 127 4.05 -7.52 -2.98
CA LEU A 127 5.08 -6.53 -3.32
C LEU A 127 4.83 -5.18 -2.64
N ALA A 128 3.57 -4.73 -2.56
CA ALA A 128 3.19 -3.52 -1.84
C ALA A 128 3.52 -3.63 -0.34
N GLY A 129 3.23 -4.77 0.29
CA GLY A 129 3.61 -5.04 1.67
C GLY A 129 5.12 -4.96 1.89
N ARG A 130 5.92 -5.60 1.02
CA ARG A 130 7.39 -5.53 1.07
C ARG A 130 7.91 -4.10 0.91
N ALA A 131 7.32 -3.31 0.01
CA ALA A 131 7.72 -1.91 -0.17
C ALA A 131 7.48 -1.09 1.11
N CYS A 132 6.34 -1.30 1.78
CA CYS A 132 6.06 -0.64 3.06
C CYS A 132 7.06 -1.04 4.15
N GLU A 133 7.42 -2.32 4.23
CA GLU A 133 8.42 -2.80 5.21
C GLU A 133 9.80 -2.19 4.95
N VAL A 134 10.20 -2.04 3.68
CA VAL A 134 11.47 -1.40 3.30
C VAL A 134 11.50 0.05 3.78
N VAL A 135 10.44 0.83 3.49
CA VAL A 135 10.34 2.24 3.91
C VAL A 135 10.29 2.35 5.44
N ALA A 136 9.48 1.55 6.12
CA ALA A 136 9.36 1.59 7.57
C ALA A 136 10.70 1.29 8.27
N ARG A 137 11.45 0.30 7.78
CA ARG A 137 12.79 -0.02 8.28
C ARG A 137 13.77 1.12 8.04
N GLY A 138 13.78 1.71 6.84
CA GLY A 138 14.63 2.85 6.52
C GLY A 138 14.33 4.07 7.40
N THR A 139 13.06 4.37 7.63
CA THR A 139 12.63 5.45 8.52
C THR A 139 13.12 5.22 9.95
N ALA A 140 12.93 4.02 10.50
CA ALA A 140 13.40 3.68 11.84
C ALA A 140 14.94 3.79 11.99
N GLU A 141 15.69 3.42 10.95
CA GLU A 141 17.15 3.57 10.95
C GLU A 141 17.57 5.04 10.94
N VAL A 142 16.93 5.90 10.14
CA VAL A 142 17.25 7.34 10.12
C VAL A 142 16.85 8.00 11.46
N GLU A 143 15.74 7.62 12.06
CA GLU A 143 15.35 8.07 13.41
C GLU A 143 16.39 7.66 14.48
N ALA A 144 16.93 6.45 14.40
CA ALA A 144 17.98 5.99 15.29
C ALA A 144 19.29 6.78 15.10
N ILE A 145 19.65 7.15 13.86
CA ILE A 145 20.79 8.03 13.56
C ILE A 145 20.56 9.41 14.18
N ALA A 146 19.37 10.00 14.02
CA ALA A 146 19.02 11.28 14.62
C ALA A 146 19.11 11.25 16.16
N ALA A 147 18.57 10.21 16.78
CA ALA A 147 18.66 10.02 18.24
C ALA A 147 20.11 9.88 18.73
N SER A 148 20.93 9.10 18.02
CA SER A 148 22.36 8.93 18.32
C SER A 148 23.13 10.25 18.16
N PHE A 149 22.83 11.03 17.11
CA PHE A 149 23.40 12.36 16.94
C PHE A 149 23.07 13.27 18.13
N VAL A 150 21.80 13.36 18.53
CA VAL A 150 21.37 14.19 19.66
C VAL A 150 22.07 13.76 20.96
N ALA A 151 22.12 12.46 21.24
CA ALA A 151 22.78 11.94 22.44
C ALA A 151 24.29 12.27 22.49
N THR A 152 24.96 12.25 21.34
CA THR A 152 26.39 12.55 21.24
C THR A 152 26.66 14.06 21.19
N ALA A 153 25.77 14.85 20.61
CA ALA A 153 25.89 16.31 20.52
C ALA A 153 25.61 17.02 21.85
N ALA A 154 24.68 16.50 22.66
CA ALA A 154 24.26 17.13 23.93
C ALA A 154 25.43 17.47 24.88
N PRO A 155 26.39 16.58 25.17
CA PRO A 155 27.53 16.90 26.04
C PRO A 155 28.53 17.89 25.41
N LEU A 156 28.50 18.08 24.08
CA LEU A 156 29.37 19.02 23.36
C LEU A 156 28.84 20.44 23.34
N LEU A 157 27.52 20.66 23.58
CA LEU A 157 26.88 21.97 23.52
C LEU A 157 27.53 23.06 24.38
N PRO A 158 27.97 22.79 25.62
CA PRO A 158 28.65 23.83 26.41
C PRO A 158 29.96 24.32 25.77
N THR A 159 30.61 23.48 24.94
CA THR A 159 31.85 23.80 24.24
C THR A 159 31.62 24.40 22.84
N ALA A 160 30.40 24.44 22.37
CA ALA A 160 30.03 24.93 21.03
C ALA A 160 30.40 26.40 20.77
N VAL A 161 30.54 27.19 21.83
CA VAL A 161 31.01 28.58 21.77
C VAL A 161 32.50 28.70 21.41
N THR A 162 33.27 27.61 21.49
CA THR A 162 34.67 27.58 21.07
C THR A 162 34.79 27.10 19.62
N PRO A 163 35.82 27.58 18.87
CA PRO A 163 36.01 27.09 17.49
C PRO A 163 36.20 25.57 17.39
N ALA A 164 36.85 24.98 18.39
CA ALA A 164 37.05 23.53 18.42
C ALA A 164 35.75 22.76 18.68
N GLY A 165 34.89 23.23 19.60
CA GLY A 165 33.59 22.63 19.88
C GLY A 165 32.61 22.76 18.70
N ALA A 166 32.59 23.92 18.05
CA ALA A 166 31.80 24.14 16.85
C ALA A 166 32.24 23.20 15.69
N ALA A 167 33.55 23.04 15.49
CA ALA A 167 34.09 22.11 14.49
C ALA A 167 33.71 20.66 14.80
N ALA A 168 33.78 20.24 16.07
CA ALA A 168 33.39 18.90 16.49
C ALA A 168 31.90 18.61 16.24
N LEU A 169 31.01 19.55 16.56
CA LEU A 169 29.60 19.42 16.28
C LEU A 169 29.29 19.38 14.79
N THR A 170 29.98 20.19 13.99
CA THR A 170 29.83 20.18 12.52
C THR A 170 30.26 18.83 11.95
N ALA A 171 31.40 18.30 12.39
CA ALA A 171 31.88 17.00 11.93
C ALA A 171 30.92 15.86 12.30
N LEU A 172 30.35 15.90 13.51
CA LEU A 172 29.34 14.94 13.96
C LEU A 172 28.08 15.03 13.10
N ALA A 173 27.58 16.24 12.82
CA ALA A 173 26.41 16.45 11.97
C ALA A 173 26.66 15.94 10.53
N GLN A 174 27.83 16.21 9.95
CA GLN A 174 28.18 15.71 8.63
C GLN A 174 28.22 14.18 8.58
N SER A 175 28.74 13.53 9.62
CA SER A 175 28.72 12.08 9.73
C SER A 175 27.30 11.53 9.76
N ALA A 176 26.43 12.09 10.60
CA ALA A 176 25.03 11.66 10.72
C ALA A 176 24.25 11.86 9.40
N VAL A 177 24.44 13.00 8.72
CA VAL A 177 23.82 13.26 7.39
C VAL A 177 24.32 12.28 6.34
N THR A 178 25.60 11.97 6.34
CA THR A 178 26.18 10.99 5.39
C THR A 178 25.60 9.60 5.62
N GLU A 179 25.46 9.19 6.87
CA GLU A 179 24.88 7.90 7.25
C GLU A 179 23.39 7.83 6.90
N ALA A 180 22.61 8.86 7.20
CA ALA A 180 21.19 8.95 6.80
C ALA A 180 21.02 8.93 5.28
N GLY A 181 21.89 9.62 4.54
CA GLY A 181 21.92 9.59 3.08
C GLY A 181 22.20 8.20 2.52
N ALA A 182 23.10 7.43 3.14
CA ALA A 182 23.37 6.04 2.77
C ALA A 182 22.16 5.12 2.99
N VAL A 183 21.43 5.31 4.09
CA VAL A 183 20.17 4.59 4.34
C VAL A 183 19.15 4.92 3.24
N ALA A 184 18.94 6.20 2.92
CA ALA A 184 18.01 6.62 1.88
C ALA A 184 18.37 6.04 0.50
N ALA A 185 19.66 6.02 0.14
CA ALA A 185 20.13 5.44 -1.11
C ALA A 185 19.86 3.92 -1.18
N ARG A 186 20.05 3.19 -0.07
CA ARG A 186 19.73 1.77 0.02
C ARG A 186 18.23 1.52 -0.14
N VAL A 187 17.39 2.26 0.58
CA VAL A 187 15.92 2.15 0.49
C VAL A 187 15.46 2.38 -0.94
N ARG A 188 15.97 3.41 -1.63
CA ARG A 188 15.64 3.67 -3.05
C ARG A 188 16.03 2.49 -3.94
N ALA A 189 17.23 1.93 -3.77
CA ALA A 189 17.67 0.78 -4.56
C ALA A 189 16.79 -0.46 -4.33
N GLU A 190 16.34 -0.72 -3.08
CA GLU A 190 15.42 -1.80 -2.77
C GLU A 190 14.03 -1.56 -3.40
N LEU A 191 13.52 -0.32 -3.38
CA LEU A 191 12.26 0.05 -4.02
C LEU A 191 12.33 -0.04 -5.55
N ASP A 192 13.45 0.34 -6.16
CA ASP A 192 13.67 0.20 -7.60
C ASP A 192 13.67 -1.26 -8.02
N ALA A 193 14.26 -2.15 -7.21
CA ALA A 193 14.24 -3.60 -7.45
C ALA A 193 12.79 -4.15 -7.39
N LEU A 194 11.99 -3.73 -6.39
CA LEU A 194 10.58 -4.09 -6.32
C LEU A 194 9.77 -3.54 -7.50
N GLY A 195 10.07 -2.32 -7.95
CA GLY A 195 9.48 -1.75 -9.17
C GLY A 195 9.76 -2.56 -10.43
N ALA A 196 10.97 -3.11 -10.55
CA ALA A 196 11.32 -4.02 -11.63
C ALA A 196 10.53 -5.35 -11.53
N GLU A 197 10.34 -5.90 -10.32
CA GLU A 197 9.49 -7.09 -10.10
C GLU A 197 8.04 -6.81 -10.53
N VAL A 198 7.46 -5.65 -10.17
CA VAL A 198 6.12 -5.23 -10.61
C VAL A 198 6.04 -5.15 -12.13
N SER A 199 7.05 -4.55 -12.77
CA SER A 199 7.07 -4.41 -14.23
C SER A 199 7.16 -5.75 -14.96
N ALA A 200 7.75 -6.76 -14.34
CA ALA A 200 7.82 -8.11 -14.88
C ALA A 200 6.50 -8.90 -14.76
N LEU A 201 5.64 -8.53 -13.80
CA LEU A 201 4.31 -9.13 -13.63
C LEU A 201 3.29 -8.63 -14.66
N ILE A 202 3.48 -7.41 -15.18
CA ILE A 202 2.56 -6.79 -16.16
C ILE A 202 3.10 -7.11 -17.55
N PRO A 203 2.49 -8.06 -18.31
CA PRO A 203 2.94 -8.33 -19.66
C PRO A 203 2.72 -7.08 -20.53
N PRO A 204 3.60 -6.81 -21.51
CA PRO A 204 3.42 -5.69 -22.41
C PRO A 204 2.10 -5.88 -23.19
N VAL A 205 1.24 -4.86 -23.13
CA VAL A 205 0.01 -4.81 -23.95
C VAL A 205 0.45 -4.68 -25.40
N VAL A 206 0.34 -5.77 -26.17
CA VAL A 206 0.64 -5.83 -27.61
C VAL A 206 -0.61 -5.46 -28.39
#